data_682951b0a8f7852bd31677e164bd7529
#
_entry.id   682951b0a8f7852bd31677e164bd7529
#
_cell.length_a   1.000
_cell.length_b   1.000
_cell.length_c   1.000
_cell.angle_alpha   90.00
_cell.angle_beta   90.00
_cell.angle_gamma   90.00
#
_symmetry.space_group_name_H-M   'P 1'
#
loop_
_entity.id
_entity.type
_entity.pdbx_description
1 polymer ?
#
loop_
_entity_poly.entity_id
_entity_poly.type
_entity_poly.pdbx_seq_one_letter_code
_entity_poly.pdbx_strand_id
1 'polypeptide(L)'
;MILEFLSQGPALLVKGRRNVLVVADLHLGIESDLDRHGIHFRSRTRERCERLETCIRETLPDLLLLLGDLKHAIPFPSRQEQREIPEFIAHLRSLVPLGIVPGNHDVAIEQFFEPGELLAKEGVIIDGTGYVHGHMYPDVSLAGMLIIAGHHHPMVSLRDEVGCSLRSPAYLFSLLNDGCIGFPVREGG
;
A
#
# COMPACT_ATOMS: atom_id res chain seq x y z
N MET A 1 -8.64 -14.59 -12.06
CA MET A 1 -8.10 -13.37 -11.43
C MET A 1 -7.53 -12.50 -12.55
N ILE A 2 -7.80 -11.18 -12.54
CA ILE A 2 -7.26 -10.18 -13.48
C ILE A 2 -6.66 -9.06 -12.65
N LEU A 3 -5.47 -8.60 -13.03
CA LEU A 3 -4.79 -7.44 -12.45
C LEU A 3 -4.95 -6.25 -13.41
N GLU A 4 -5.46 -5.13 -12.89
CA GLU A 4 -5.66 -3.89 -13.64
C GLU A 4 -4.94 -2.74 -12.93
N PHE A 5 -3.94 -2.16 -13.59
CA PHE A 5 -3.21 -1.00 -13.10
C PHE A 5 -3.94 0.27 -13.51
N LEU A 6 -4.28 1.10 -12.51
CA LEU A 6 -5.08 2.30 -12.76
C LEU A 6 -4.21 3.49 -13.13
N SER A 7 -4.60 4.23 -14.17
CA SER A 7 -3.86 5.41 -14.63
C SER A 7 -4.07 6.65 -13.75
N GLN A 8 -5.20 6.71 -13.03
CA GLN A 8 -5.56 7.85 -12.16
C GLN A 8 -4.75 7.90 -10.87
N GLY A 9 -4.16 6.79 -10.48
CA GLY A 9 -3.34 6.73 -9.26
C GLY A 9 -2.45 5.49 -9.23
N PRO A 10 -1.45 5.44 -8.37
CA PRO A 10 -0.69 4.22 -8.12
C PRO A 10 -1.57 3.23 -7.34
N ALA A 11 -2.56 2.66 -8.01
CA ALA A 11 -3.51 1.72 -7.47
C ALA A 11 -3.66 0.52 -8.39
N LEU A 12 -3.86 -0.65 -7.79
CA LEU A 12 -4.03 -1.92 -8.47
C LEU A 12 -5.41 -2.49 -8.14
N LEU A 13 -6.22 -2.73 -9.16
CA LEU A 13 -7.48 -3.47 -8.99
C LEU A 13 -7.24 -4.95 -9.25
N VAL A 14 -7.51 -5.77 -8.24
CA VAL A 14 -7.50 -7.23 -8.32
C VAL A 14 -8.93 -7.73 -8.49
N LYS A 15 -9.26 -8.22 -9.69
CA LYS A 15 -10.59 -8.74 -10.01
C LYS A 15 -10.65 -10.24 -9.71
N GLY A 16 -11.53 -10.63 -8.79
CA GLY A 16 -11.76 -12.01 -8.36
C GLY A 16 -13.22 -12.25 -8.00
N ARG A 17 -13.49 -13.04 -6.97
CA ARG A 17 -14.84 -13.13 -6.37
C ARG A 17 -15.21 -11.81 -5.73
N ARG A 18 -14.24 -11.18 -5.11
CA ARG A 18 -14.29 -9.80 -4.64
C ARG A 18 -13.29 -8.97 -5.46
N ASN A 19 -13.71 -7.78 -5.83
CA ASN A 19 -12.84 -6.81 -6.47
C ASN A 19 -12.13 -6.03 -5.36
N VAL A 20 -10.81 -6.20 -5.27
CA VAL A 20 -10.00 -5.53 -4.24
C VAL A 20 -9.19 -4.42 -4.89
N LEU A 21 -9.42 -3.18 -4.47
CA LEU A 21 -8.58 -2.05 -4.85
C LEU A 21 -7.43 -1.94 -3.85
N VAL A 22 -6.21 -2.10 -4.33
CA VAL A 22 -4.99 -2.12 -3.51
C VAL A 22 -4.20 -0.84 -3.69
N VAL A 23 -3.82 -0.22 -2.58
CA VAL A 23 -2.96 0.96 -2.54
C VAL A 23 -1.93 0.78 -1.42
N ALA A 24 -0.67 1.10 -1.69
CA ALA A 24 0.42 1.00 -0.72
C ALA A 24 1.16 2.33 -0.58
N ASP A 25 1.93 2.47 0.49
CA ASP A 25 2.97 3.47 0.66
C ASP A 25 2.48 4.92 0.46
N LEU A 26 1.34 5.27 1.05
CA LEU A 26 0.74 6.61 0.92
C LEU A 26 1.55 7.68 1.64
N HIS A 27 2.24 7.30 2.74
CA HIS A 27 3.07 8.20 3.53
C HIS A 27 2.42 9.57 3.79
N LEU A 28 1.16 9.57 4.25
CA LEU A 28 0.48 10.79 4.66
C LEU A 28 1.32 11.50 5.73
N GLY A 29 1.44 12.82 5.63
CA GLY A 29 2.22 13.62 6.58
C GLY A 29 3.71 13.75 6.26
N ILE A 30 4.21 13.19 5.13
CA ILE A 30 5.60 13.36 4.68
C ILE A 30 5.99 14.84 4.56
N GLU A 31 5.03 15.71 4.27
CA GLU A 31 5.25 17.14 4.18
C GLU A 31 5.72 17.75 5.50
N SER A 32 5.28 17.21 6.64
CA SER A 32 5.77 17.63 7.98
C SER A 32 7.23 17.28 8.22
N ASP A 33 7.72 16.20 7.64
CA ASP A 33 9.12 15.82 7.73
C ASP A 33 9.98 16.71 6.84
N LEU A 34 9.56 17.00 5.64
CA LEU A 34 10.20 17.94 4.73
C LEU A 34 10.27 19.36 5.33
N ASP A 35 9.20 19.79 6.00
CA ASP A 35 9.14 21.10 6.68
C ASP A 35 10.20 21.21 7.78
N ARG A 36 10.43 20.15 8.56
CA ARG A 36 11.51 20.10 9.56
C ARG A 36 12.91 20.23 8.95
N HIS A 37 13.06 19.85 7.69
CA HIS A 37 14.31 20.01 6.93
C HIS A 37 14.37 21.31 6.12
N GLY A 38 13.45 22.26 6.36
CA GLY A 38 13.42 23.57 5.71
C GLY A 38 12.81 23.58 4.32
N ILE A 39 12.12 22.51 3.92
CA ILE A 39 11.47 22.40 2.61
C ILE A 39 9.96 22.48 2.82
N HIS A 40 9.37 23.64 2.58
CA HIS A 40 7.96 23.92 2.87
C HIS A 40 7.05 23.49 1.75
N PHE A 41 6.22 22.48 1.99
CA PHE A 41 5.15 22.04 1.12
C PHE A 41 3.79 22.13 1.81
N ARG A 42 2.75 22.40 1.04
CA ARG A 42 1.39 22.21 1.51
C ARG A 42 1.09 20.72 1.58
N SER A 43 0.28 20.33 2.57
CA SER A 43 -0.22 18.94 2.63
C SER A 43 -0.92 18.55 1.33
N ARG A 44 -0.59 17.36 0.85
CA ARG A 44 -1.22 16.74 -0.32
C ARG A 44 -2.18 15.62 0.04
N THR A 45 -2.53 15.47 1.31
CA THR A 45 -3.46 14.44 1.79
C THR A 45 -4.81 14.52 1.07
N ARG A 46 -5.34 15.74 0.89
CA ARG A 46 -6.58 15.95 0.17
C ARG A 46 -6.49 15.50 -1.30
N GLU A 47 -5.43 15.88 -1.99
CA GLU A 47 -5.21 15.46 -3.39
C GLU A 47 -5.11 13.93 -3.51
N ARG A 48 -4.40 13.26 -2.57
CA ARG A 48 -4.32 11.80 -2.52
C ARG A 48 -5.71 11.19 -2.29
N CYS A 49 -6.51 11.79 -1.41
CA CYS A 49 -7.88 11.36 -1.13
C CYS A 49 -8.78 11.46 -2.38
N GLU A 50 -8.77 12.58 -3.07
CA GLU A 50 -9.55 12.83 -4.29
C GLU A 50 -9.18 11.84 -5.41
N ARG A 51 -7.89 11.51 -5.55
CA ARG A 51 -7.43 10.49 -6.50
C ARG A 51 -7.93 9.10 -6.15
N LEU A 52 -7.90 8.70 -4.87
CA LEU A 52 -8.44 7.41 -4.43
C LEU A 52 -9.95 7.34 -4.58
N GLU A 53 -10.67 8.41 -4.26
CA GLU A 53 -12.11 8.51 -4.51
C GLU A 53 -12.42 8.28 -6.00
N THR A 54 -11.65 8.89 -6.90
CA THR A 54 -11.79 8.67 -8.34
C THR A 54 -11.61 7.20 -8.69
N CYS A 55 -10.55 6.55 -8.20
CA CYS A 55 -10.32 5.12 -8.41
C CYS A 55 -11.48 4.26 -7.89
N ILE A 56 -11.98 4.56 -6.70
CA ILE A 56 -13.12 3.84 -6.09
C ILE A 56 -14.37 3.99 -6.95
N ARG A 57 -14.69 5.21 -7.39
CA ARG A 57 -15.88 5.48 -8.21
C ARG A 57 -15.83 4.82 -9.58
N GLU A 58 -14.65 4.76 -10.20
CA GLU A 58 -14.47 4.15 -11.51
C GLU A 58 -14.48 2.62 -11.45
N THR A 59 -13.97 2.02 -10.37
CA THR A 59 -13.78 0.56 -10.27
C THR A 59 -14.84 -0.15 -9.45
N LEU A 60 -15.58 0.58 -8.60
CA LEU A 60 -16.61 0.04 -7.69
C LEU A 60 -16.12 -1.22 -6.96
N PRO A 61 -15.01 -1.14 -6.20
CA PRO A 61 -14.44 -2.30 -5.55
C PRO A 61 -15.30 -2.75 -4.37
N ASP A 62 -15.20 -4.04 -4.02
CA ASP A 62 -15.84 -4.59 -2.81
C ASP A 62 -15.04 -4.29 -1.53
N LEU A 63 -13.75 -3.97 -1.70
CA LEU A 63 -12.81 -3.67 -0.61
C LEU A 63 -11.71 -2.73 -1.10
N LEU A 64 -11.41 -1.68 -0.33
CA LEU A 64 -10.17 -0.94 -0.41
C LEU A 64 -9.16 -1.53 0.58
N LEU A 65 -8.04 -2.03 0.08
CA LEU A 65 -6.96 -2.57 0.90
C LEU A 65 -5.77 -1.62 0.90
N LEU A 66 -5.51 -1.01 2.06
CA LEU A 66 -4.32 -0.22 2.31
C LEU A 66 -3.18 -1.17 2.69
N LEU A 67 -2.15 -1.24 1.85
CA LEU A 67 -1.08 -2.21 1.97
C LEU A 67 0.16 -1.60 2.61
N GLY A 68 -0.03 -1.05 3.80
CA GLY A 68 0.98 -0.49 4.67
C GLY A 68 1.51 0.89 4.32
N ASP A 69 2.25 1.44 5.26
CA ASP A 69 2.86 2.77 5.23
C ASP A 69 1.86 3.88 4.86
N LEU A 70 0.69 3.83 5.55
CA LEU A 70 -0.32 4.87 5.44
C LEU A 70 0.21 6.20 5.97
N LYS A 71 0.84 6.22 7.16
CA LYS A 71 1.47 7.40 7.74
C LYS A 71 2.98 7.42 7.50
N HIS A 72 3.59 8.60 7.61
CA HIS A 72 5.03 8.77 7.41
C HIS A 72 5.84 8.77 8.70
N ALA A 73 5.38 9.47 9.73
CA ALA A 73 6.15 9.68 10.95
C ALA A 73 6.30 8.41 11.80
N ILE A 74 7.53 8.17 12.30
CA ILE A 74 7.87 7.06 13.20
C ILE A 74 8.43 7.66 14.49
N PRO A 75 8.11 7.12 15.68
CA PRO A 75 7.17 6.00 15.92
C PRO A 75 5.71 6.46 16.00
N PHE A 76 5.46 7.70 16.38
CA PHE A 76 4.11 8.22 16.62
C PHE A 76 3.68 9.20 15.53
N PRO A 77 2.36 9.29 15.27
CA PRO A 77 1.82 10.24 14.30
C PRO A 77 2.22 11.68 14.62
N SER A 78 2.63 12.43 13.61
CA SER A 78 2.84 13.88 13.68
C SER A 78 1.52 14.61 13.95
N ARG A 79 1.58 15.90 14.30
CA ARG A 79 0.38 16.74 14.47
C ARG A 79 -0.46 16.84 13.18
N GLN A 80 0.20 16.83 12.03
CA GLN A 80 -0.47 16.81 10.73
C GLN A 80 -1.23 15.50 10.54
N GLU A 81 -0.59 14.36 10.78
CA GLU A 81 -1.18 13.03 10.65
C GLU A 81 -2.33 12.82 11.62
N GLN A 82 -2.20 13.26 12.87
CA GLN A 82 -3.28 13.17 13.86
C GLN A 82 -4.54 13.93 13.44
N ARG A 83 -4.40 15.01 12.68
CA ARG A 83 -5.53 15.78 12.15
C ARG A 83 -6.08 15.19 10.85
N GLU A 84 -5.21 14.83 9.91
CA GLU A 84 -5.59 14.51 8.54
C GLU A 84 -5.97 13.04 8.31
N ILE A 85 -5.32 12.09 9.02
CA ILE A 85 -5.62 10.66 8.84
C ILE A 85 -7.04 10.30 9.25
N PRO A 86 -7.61 10.76 10.40
CA PRO A 86 -8.99 10.45 10.74
C PRO A 86 -9.99 10.91 9.66
N GLU A 87 -9.82 12.12 9.13
CA GLU A 87 -10.69 12.66 8.08
C GLU A 87 -10.55 11.85 6.77
N PHE A 88 -9.30 11.51 6.39
CA PHE A 88 -8.99 10.70 5.23
C PHE A 88 -9.65 9.31 5.30
N ILE A 89 -9.49 8.62 6.44
CA ILE A 89 -10.06 7.28 6.65
C ILE A 89 -11.59 7.34 6.72
N ALA A 90 -12.16 8.31 7.44
CA ALA A 90 -13.62 8.46 7.54
C ALA A 90 -14.25 8.71 6.17
N HIS A 91 -13.62 9.52 5.33
CA HIS A 91 -14.09 9.76 3.97
C HIS A 91 -14.07 8.47 3.13
N LEU A 92 -12.94 7.76 3.07
CA LEU A 92 -12.83 6.52 2.30
C LEU A 92 -13.79 5.44 2.81
N ARG A 93 -13.93 5.29 4.13
CA ARG A 93 -14.88 4.35 4.77
C ARG A 93 -16.33 4.63 4.37
N SER A 94 -16.68 5.88 4.10
CA SER A 94 -18.03 6.24 3.62
C SER A 94 -18.30 5.78 2.18
N LEU A 95 -17.26 5.47 1.42
CA LEU A 95 -17.36 5.09 0.00
C LEU A 95 -17.27 3.58 -0.22
N VAL A 96 -16.46 2.88 0.58
CA VAL A 96 -16.15 1.47 0.39
C VAL A 96 -15.68 0.83 1.69
N PRO A 97 -16.00 -0.46 1.97
CA PRO A 97 -15.35 -1.19 3.04
C PRO A 97 -13.83 -1.12 2.90
N LEU A 98 -13.12 -0.89 4.00
CA LEU A 98 -11.67 -0.78 3.97
C LEU A 98 -10.99 -1.71 4.97
N GLY A 99 -9.71 -2.02 4.69
CA GLY A 99 -8.82 -2.73 5.58
C GLY A 99 -7.39 -2.26 5.40
N ILE A 100 -6.56 -2.48 6.41
CA ILE A 100 -5.13 -2.17 6.36
C ILE A 100 -4.30 -3.37 6.80
N VAL A 101 -3.29 -3.73 6.01
CA VAL A 101 -2.14 -4.54 6.43
C VAL A 101 -1.04 -3.57 6.85
N PRO A 102 -0.73 -3.42 8.14
CA PRO A 102 0.19 -2.38 8.61
C PRO A 102 1.60 -2.52 8.06
N GLY A 103 2.23 -1.39 7.70
CA GLY A 103 3.63 -1.29 7.33
C GLY A 103 4.55 -0.93 8.51
N ASN A 104 5.84 -0.76 8.22
CA ASN A 104 6.82 -0.41 9.25
C ASN A 104 6.69 1.04 9.75
N HIS A 105 6.08 1.93 8.97
CA HIS A 105 5.74 3.27 9.42
C HIS A 105 4.45 3.33 10.25
N ASP A 106 3.63 2.29 10.27
CA ASP A 106 2.28 2.31 10.84
C ASP A 106 2.22 1.98 12.34
N VAL A 107 3.29 2.25 13.08
CA VAL A 107 3.28 2.13 14.55
C VAL A 107 2.17 3.04 15.11
N ALA A 108 1.34 2.52 16.02
CA ALA A 108 0.19 3.18 16.61
C ALA A 108 -0.91 3.59 15.62
N ILE A 109 -1.02 2.89 14.48
CA ILE A 109 -2.04 3.16 13.45
C ILE A 109 -3.44 2.69 13.90
N GLU A 110 -3.51 1.74 14.84
CA GLU A 110 -4.74 1.12 15.33
C GLU A 110 -5.74 2.15 15.87
N GLN A 111 -5.27 3.28 16.38
CA GLN A 111 -6.13 4.35 16.89
C GLN A 111 -7.05 5.00 15.84
N PHE A 112 -6.77 4.80 14.54
CA PHE A 112 -7.52 5.39 13.43
C PHE A 112 -8.48 4.40 12.76
N PHE A 113 -8.40 3.10 13.12
CA PHE A 113 -9.16 2.03 12.48
C PHE A 113 -10.18 1.41 13.42
N GLU A 114 -11.26 0.92 12.84
CA GLU A 114 -12.30 0.20 13.57
C GLU A 114 -11.93 -1.29 13.74
N PRO A 115 -12.54 -1.99 14.71
CA PRO A 115 -12.34 -3.42 14.86
C PRO A 115 -12.69 -4.18 13.57
N GLY A 116 -11.74 -4.99 13.10
CA GLY A 116 -11.89 -5.77 11.86
C GLY A 116 -11.30 -5.11 10.61
N GLU A 117 -10.94 -3.82 10.65
CA GLU A 117 -10.23 -3.17 9.55
C GLU A 117 -8.71 -3.40 9.64
N LEU A 118 -8.18 -3.62 10.84
CA LEU A 118 -6.77 -3.91 11.06
C LEU A 118 -6.50 -5.40 10.80
N LEU A 119 -5.72 -5.68 9.78
CA LEU A 119 -5.38 -7.03 9.34
C LEU A 119 -4.00 -7.46 9.87
N ALA A 120 -3.67 -8.73 9.72
CA ALA A 120 -2.38 -9.27 10.16
C ALA A 120 -1.22 -8.65 9.38
N LYS A 121 -0.19 -8.17 10.07
CA LYS A 121 0.99 -7.56 9.46
C LYS A 121 1.86 -8.53 8.67
N GLU A 122 1.78 -9.83 9.00
CA GLU A 122 2.42 -10.93 8.30
C GLU A 122 1.77 -11.21 6.94
N GLY A 123 0.61 -10.59 6.67
CA GLY A 123 -0.14 -10.68 5.44
C GLY A 123 -1.52 -11.32 5.60
N VAL A 124 -2.31 -11.19 4.54
CA VAL A 124 -3.68 -11.69 4.46
C VAL A 124 -3.93 -12.36 3.11
N ILE A 125 -4.79 -13.38 3.12
CA ILE A 125 -5.23 -14.05 1.89
C ILE A 125 -6.66 -13.60 1.58
N ILE A 126 -6.87 -13.05 0.38
CA ILE A 126 -8.19 -12.72 -0.13
C ILE A 126 -8.34 -13.41 -1.50
N ASP A 127 -9.33 -14.28 -1.63
CA ASP A 127 -9.64 -15.03 -2.85
C ASP A 127 -8.43 -15.75 -3.50
N GLY A 128 -7.52 -16.30 -2.67
CA GLY A 128 -6.33 -17.03 -3.13
C GLY A 128 -5.16 -16.14 -3.57
N THR A 129 -5.24 -14.84 -3.30
CA THR A 129 -4.13 -13.89 -3.48
C THR A 129 -3.63 -13.45 -2.13
N GLY A 130 -2.31 -13.45 -1.93
CA GLY A 130 -1.65 -12.95 -0.74
C GLY A 130 -1.38 -11.45 -0.83
N TYR A 131 -1.55 -10.75 0.28
CA TYR A 131 -1.30 -9.31 0.38
C TYR A 131 -0.42 -9.06 1.60
N VAL A 132 0.73 -8.43 1.39
CA VAL A 132 1.70 -8.10 2.44
C VAL A 132 2.20 -6.68 2.24
N HIS A 133 2.58 -5.99 3.32
CA HIS A 133 3.32 -4.75 3.10
C HIS A 133 4.71 -5.02 2.52
N GLY A 134 5.45 -6.01 3.04
CA GLY A 134 6.72 -6.44 2.48
C GLY A 134 7.96 -6.13 3.34
N HIS A 135 7.79 -5.48 4.50
CA HIS A 135 8.88 -5.13 5.42
C HIS A 135 9.31 -6.30 6.32
N MET A 136 8.57 -7.37 6.35
CA MET A 136 8.84 -8.56 7.16
C MET A 136 8.52 -9.84 6.39
N TYR A 137 8.94 -10.97 6.92
CA TYR A 137 8.65 -12.27 6.32
C TYR A 137 7.13 -12.51 6.31
N PRO A 138 6.57 -12.89 5.14
CA PRO A 138 5.16 -13.21 5.05
C PRO A 138 4.83 -14.51 5.80
N ASP A 139 3.54 -14.65 6.21
CA ASP A 139 3.05 -15.90 6.78
C ASP A 139 3.23 -17.06 5.79
N VAL A 140 3.57 -18.24 6.30
CA VAL A 140 3.82 -19.45 5.49
C VAL A 140 2.61 -19.90 4.67
N SER A 141 1.40 -19.54 5.09
CA SER A 141 0.18 -19.83 4.34
C SER A 141 0.11 -19.15 2.97
N LEU A 142 0.92 -18.09 2.76
CA LEU A 142 1.03 -17.35 1.50
C LEU A 142 1.94 -18.05 0.46
N ALA A 143 2.64 -19.13 0.86
CA ALA A 143 3.56 -19.84 -0.03
C ALA A 143 2.83 -20.41 -1.26
N GLY A 144 3.42 -20.24 -2.43
CA GLY A 144 2.88 -20.76 -3.70
C GLY A 144 1.72 -19.95 -4.29
N MET A 145 1.39 -18.79 -3.69
CA MET A 145 0.35 -17.89 -4.19
C MET A 145 0.96 -16.72 -4.97
N LEU A 146 0.12 -16.03 -5.74
CA LEU A 146 0.45 -14.67 -6.14
C LEU A 146 0.46 -13.79 -4.89
N ILE A 147 1.56 -13.07 -4.66
CA ILE A 147 1.70 -12.11 -3.57
C ILE A 147 1.78 -10.70 -4.14
N ILE A 148 0.95 -9.80 -3.61
CA ILE A 148 1.00 -8.37 -3.88
C ILE A 148 1.66 -7.70 -2.68
N ALA A 149 2.72 -6.93 -2.95
CA ALA A 149 3.51 -6.27 -1.91
C ALA A 149 3.71 -4.78 -2.20
N GLY A 150 3.83 -3.97 -1.14
CA GLY A 150 4.30 -2.60 -1.12
C GLY A 150 5.77 -2.51 -0.69
N HIS A 151 6.14 -1.46 0.06
CA HIS A 151 7.41 -1.24 0.76
C HIS A 151 8.65 -1.00 -0.12
N HIS A 152 8.83 -1.75 -1.18
CA HIS A 152 10.10 -1.77 -1.94
C HIS A 152 10.29 -0.57 -2.88
N HIS A 153 9.25 0.23 -3.13
CA HIS A 153 9.28 1.44 -3.97
C HIS A 153 10.11 1.25 -5.27
N PRO A 154 9.81 0.25 -6.12
CA PRO A 154 10.62 -0.01 -7.29
C PRO A 154 10.62 1.19 -8.23
N MET A 155 11.80 1.51 -8.75
CA MET A 155 12.02 2.64 -9.66
C MET A 155 12.63 2.16 -10.97
N VAL A 156 12.10 2.64 -12.08
CA VAL A 156 12.73 2.50 -13.39
C VAL A 156 13.54 3.75 -13.71
N SER A 157 14.75 3.56 -14.24
CA SER A 157 15.61 4.64 -14.73
C SER A 157 15.80 4.47 -16.24
N LEU A 158 15.25 5.43 -16.99
CA LEU A 158 15.41 5.50 -18.44
C LEU A 158 16.50 6.54 -18.75
N ARG A 159 17.45 6.18 -19.61
CA ARG A 159 18.52 7.09 -20.06
C ARG A 159 18.49 7.19 -21.57
N ASP A 160 18.67 8.39 -22.08
CA ASP A 160 18.84 8.63 -23.50
C ASP A 160 20.33 8.65 -23.90
N GLU A 161 20.60 8.75 -25.20
CA GLU A 161 21.95 8.75 -25.77
C GLU A 161 22.77 10.02 -25.43
N VAL A 162 22.09 11.10 -25.02
CA VAL A 162 22.74 12.39 -24.64
C VAL A 162 22.97 12.51 -23.13
N GLY A 163 22.65 11.46 -22.35
CA GLY A 163 22.93 11.38 -20.92
C GLY A 163 21.84 11.95 -20.03
N CYS A 164 20.68 12.35 -20.56
CA CYS A 164 19.51 12.68 -19.75
C CYS A 164 18.93 11.40 -19.11
N SER A 165 18.49 11.49 -17.87
CA SER A 165 17.86 10.37 -17.19
C SER A 165 16.51 10.76 -16.59
N LEU A 166 15.52 9.90 -16.79
CA LEU A 166 14.22 9.97 -16.16
C LEU A 166 14.11 8.81 -15.16
N ARG A 167 13.69 9.12 -13.93
CA ARG A 167 13.33 8.09 -12.94
C ARG A 167 11.84 8.16 -12.67
N SER A 168 11.19 7.01 -12.67
CA SER A 168 9.75 6.92 -12.40
C SER A 168 9.46 5.71 -11.51
N PRO A 169 8.50 5.81 -10.58
CA PRO A 169 7.95 4.64 -9.90
C PRO A 169 7.45 3.61 -10.91
N ALA A 170 7.58 2.34 -10.57
CA ALA A 170 7.20 1.23 -11.44
C ALA A 170 6.56 0.11 -10.64
N TYR A 171 5.77 -0.71 -11.31
CA TYR A 171 5.38 -2.01 -10.78
C TYR A 171 6.41 -3.05 -11.20
N LEU A 172 6.83 -3.88 -10.25
CA LEU A 172 7.72 -5.01 -10.51
C LEU A 172 6.91 -6.31 -10.46
N PHE A 173 6.97 -7.08 -11.53
CA PHE A 173 6.42 -8.44 -11.59
C PHE A 173 7.56 -9.44 -11.70
N SER A 174 7.63 -10.40 -10.77
CA SER A 174 8.71 -11.37 -10.69
C SER A 174 8.23 -12.72 -10.18
N LEU A 175 8.95 -13.78 -10.55
CA LEU A 175 8.85 -15.08 -9.88
C LEU A 175 9.81 -15.07 -8.71
N LEU A 176 9.30 -15.40 -7.54
CA LEU A 176 10.11 -15.51 -6.32
C LEU A 176 10.64 -16.94 -6.19
N ASN A 177 11.90 -17.06 -5.76
CA ASN A 177 12.43 -18.34 -5.34
C ASN A 177 12.10 -18.55 -3.86
N ASP A 178 11.34 -19.60 -3.55
CA ASP A 178 10.86 -19.91 -2.19
C ASP A 178 11.99 -19.95 -1.15
N GLY A 179 13.19 -20.41 -1.55
CA GLY A 179 14.37 -20.41 -0.68
C GLY A 179 14.92 -19.03 -0.31
N CYS A 180 14.54 -17.98 -1.04
CA CYS A 180 15.01 -16.60 -0.80
C CYS A 180 14.09 -15.82 0.14
N ILE A 181 12.82 -16.25 0.31
CA ILE A 181 11.83 -15.54 1.13
C ILE A 181 11.57 -16.21 2.50
N GLY A 182 12.41 -17.14 2.87
CA GLY A 182 12.32 -17.80 4.20
C GLY A 182 11.09 -18.69 4.38
N PHE A 183 10.37 -19.02 3.32
CA PHE A 183 9.36 -20.07 3.39
C PHE A 183 10.06 -21.41 3.63
N PRO A 184 9.55 -22.24 4.56
CA PRO A 184 10.09 -23.57 4.71
C PRO A 184 9.95 -24.32 3.39
N VAL A 185 11.05 -24.86 2.89
CA VAL A 185 11.06 -25.73 1.71
C VAL A 185 10.10 -26.88 2.03
N ARG A 186 9.02 -27.04 1.27
CA ARG A 186 8.19 -28.24 1.36
C ARG A 186 9.09 -29.39 0.90
N GLU A 187 9.56 -30.20 1.83
CA GLU A 187 10.14 -31.49 1.48
C GLU A 187 9.04 -32.24 0.72
N GLY A 188 9.31 -32.50 -0.55
CA GLY A 188 8.37 -33.13 -1.44
C GLY A 188 8.00 -34.52 -0.92
N GLY A 189 6.73 -34.75 -0.72
CA GLY A 189 6.17 -36.10 -0.61
C GLY A 189 5.93 -36.67 -2.00
#